data_ad4f50d5d71d74c6fe975f7483210efd
#
_entry.id   ad4f50d5d71d74c6fe975f7483210efd
#
_cell.length_a   1.000
_cell.length_b   1.000
_cell.length_c   1.000
_cell.angle_alpha   90.00
_cell.angle_beta   90.00
_cell.angle_gamma   90.00
#
_symmetry.space_group_name_H-M   'P 1'
#
loop_
_entity.id
_entity.type
_entity.pdbx_description
1 polymer ?
#
loop_
_entity_poly.entity_id
_entity_poly.type
_entity_poly.pdbx_seq_one_letter_code
_entity_poly.pdbx_strand_id
1 'polypeptide(L)'
;MNSITMQLQVDKLIRMALEEDITSEDVSTNAVMPTNVKGTVDLIAKEDGVIAGMDVYARVFKLLDESMEIEMFCHDGDEVKKGDLMAKVTGDIRVLLSGERVALNYLQRMSGIATYTRSVGKLLEGSGVTLLDTRKTTPNCRVFEKYAVRVGGGCNHRYNLSDGVLLKDNHIGAAGSITKAIQMAKAYAPFVRKIEIETETLEQVVEAVEAGADIIMLDNMTPEVMKQAVALIDGRAQTECSGNITKENIARIREIGVDFVSSGALTHSAPILDISMKNLHAV
;
A
#
# COMPACT_ATOMS: atom_id res chain seq x y z
N MET A 1 -7.39 -10.93 -0.25
CA MET A 1 -8.25 -9.71 -0.44
C MET A 1 -9.72 -10.16 -0.46
N ASN A 2 -10.71 -9.28 -0.14
CA ASN A 2 -12.12 -9.74 -0.12
C ASN A 2 -12.66 -9.84 -1.57
N SER A 3 -13.53 -10.84 -1.80
CA SER A 3 -14.04 -11.20 -3.12
C SER A 3 -14.85 -10.10 -3.81
N ILE A 4 -15.58 -9.28 -3.08
CA ILE A 4 -16.36 -8.16 -3.63
C ILE A 4 -15.43 -7.07 -4.15
N THR A 5 -14.39 -6.69 -3.39
CA THR A 5 -13.38 -5.74 -3.83
C THR A 5 -12.62 -6.28 -5.05
N MET A 6 -12.30 -7.59 -5.07
CA MET A 6 -11.66 -8.25 -6.21
C MET A 6 -12.49 -8.03 -7.48
N GLN A 7 -13.75 -8.39 -7.47
CA GLN A 7 -14.63 -8.29 -8.65
C GLN A 7 -14.91 -6.84 -9.09
N LEU A 8 -15.20 -5.93 -8.14
CA LEU A 8 -15.65 -4.59 -8.50
C LEU A 8 -14.51 -3.61 -8.81
N GLN A 9 -13.33 -3.80 -8.24
CA GLN A 9 -12.22 -2.85 -8.39
C GLN A 9 -10.99 -3.47 -9.03
N VAL A 10 -10.61 -4.68 -8.64
CA VAL A 10 -9.34 -5.30 -9.05
C VAL A 10 -9.43 -5.93 -10.43
N ASP A 11 -10.49 -6.68 -10.76
CA ASP A 11 -10.67 -7.32 -12.07
C ASP A 11 -10.53 -6.35 -13.23
N LYS A 12 -11.10 -5.15 -13.10
CA LYS A 12 -10.99 -4.10 -14.11
C LYS A 12 -9.53 -3.70 -14.35
N LEU A 13 -8.77 -3.51 -13.27
CA LEU A 13 -7.37 -3.09 -13.37
C LEU A 13 -6.48 -4.20 -13.92
N ILE A 14 -6.72 -5.45 -13.54
CA ILE A 14 -6.01 -6.61 -14.11
C ILE A 14 -6.29 -6.73 -15.61
N ARG A 15 -7.57 -6.59 -16.04
CA ARG A 15 -7.90 -6.62 -17.47
C ARG A 15 -7.20 -5.52 -18.26
N MET A 16 -7.16 -4.29 -17.75
CA MET A 16 -6.42 -3.20 -18.38
C MET A 16 -4.92 -3.50 -18.50
N ALA A 17 -4.30 -4.13 -17.48
CA ALA A 17 -2.90 -4.52 -17.54
C ALA A 17 -2.66 -5.67 -18.53
N LEU A 18 -3.57 -6.63 -18.64
CA LEU A 18 -3.52 -7.69 -19.65
C LEU A 18 -3.70 -7.14 -21.07
N GLU A 19 -4.61 -6.20 -21.27
CA GLU A 19 -4.84 -5.51 -22.56
C GLU A 19 -3.64 -4.65 -22.97
N GLU A 20 -2.91 -4.05 -22.00
CA GLU A 20 -1.66 -3.31 -22.26
C GLU A 20 -0.56 -4.26 -22.75
N ASP A 21 -0.42 -5.45 -22.16
CA ASP A 21 0.63 -6.41 -22.45
C ASP A 21 0.30 -7.27 -23.69
N ILE A 22 -0.99 -7.53 -23.95
CA ILE A 22 -1.48 -8.37 -25.07
C ILE A 22 -2.44 -7.55 -25.93
N THR A 23 -1.90 -6.75 -26.86
CA THR A 23 -2.72 -5.89 -27.71
C THR A 23 -3.41 -6.63 -28.86
N SER A 24 -2.75 -7.62 -29.45
CA SER A 24 -3.27 -8.44 -30.55
C SER A 24 -2.98 -9.92 -30.38
N GLU A 25 -1.75 -10.27 -30.01
CA GLU A 25 -1.30 -11.65 -29.77
C GLU A 25 -0.02 -11.69 -28.96
N ASP A 26 0.26 -12.84 -28.33
CA ASP A 26 1.58 -13.21 -27.82
C ASP A 26 2.34 -13.97 -28.93
N VAL A 27 3.14 -13.23 -29.70
CA VAL A 27 3.88 -13.76 -30.86
C VAL A 27 4.80 -14.90 -30.49
N SER A 28 5.51 -14.81 -29.35
CA SER A 28 6.43 -15.83 -28.90
C SER A 28 5.70 -17.12 -28.53
N THR A 29 4.65 -16.99 -27.73
CA THR A 29 3.84 -18.15 -27.32
C THR A 29 3.16 -18.81 -28.52
N ASN A 30 2.54 -18.03 -29.40
CA ASN A 30 1.86 -18.56 -30.60
C ASN A 30 2.84 -19.27 -31.55
N ALA A 31 4.09 -18.79 -31.65
CA ALA A 31 5.10 -19.42 -32.49
C ALA A 31 5.52 -20.82 -31.99
N VAL A 32 5.57 -21.04 -30.67
CA VAL A 32 6.08 -22.30 -30.09
C VAL A 32 4.96 -23.21 -29.61
N MET A 33 3.76 -22.70 -29.37
CA MET A 33 2.59 -23.42 -28.85
C MET A 33 1.37 -23.25 -29.77
N PRO A 34 1.38 -23.86 -30.98
CA PRO A 34 0.31 -23.66 -31.97
C PRO A 34 -1.01 -24.34 -31.55
N THR A 35 -0.99 -25.23 -30.59
CA THR A 35 -2.15 -25.95 -30.06
C THR A 35 -2.19 -25.88 -28.55
N ASN A 36 -3.40 -26.10 -27.98
CA ASN A 36 -3.55 -26.22 -26.53
C ASN A 36 -2.79 -27.44 -26.01
N VAL A 37 -1.90 -27.24 -25.00
CA VAL A 37 -1.19 -28.26 -24.27
C VAL A 37 -1.30 -27.92 -22.78
N LYS A 38 -1.75 -28.87 -21.97
CA LYS A 38 -1.77 -28.72 -20.50
C LYS A 38 -0.34 -28.81 -19.98
N GLY A 39 0.04 -27.88 -19.10
CA GLY A 39 1.33 -27.88 -18.43
C GLY A 39 1.23 -27.34 -17.01
N THR A 40 2.33 -27.42 -16.29
CA THR A 40 2.46 -26.88 -14.94
C THR A 40 3.76 -26.08 -14.81
N VAL A 41 3.74 -25.08 -13.91
CA VAL A 41 4.86 -24.18 -13.63
C VAL A 41 4.93 -23.90 -12.13
N ASP A 42 6.15 -23.77 -11.61
CA ASP A 42 6.43 -23.46 -10.20
C ASP A 42 6.63 -21.95 -10.01
N LEU A 43 5.99 -21.38 -9.00
CA LEU A 43 6.23 -20.02 -8.51
C LEU A 43 7.24 -20.06 -7.36
N ILE A 44 8.40 -19.40 -7.50
CA ILE A 44 9.54 -19.54 -6.59
C ILE A 44 10.01 -18.14 -6.11
N ALA A 45 10.19 -17.98 -4.79
CA ALA A 45 10.83 -16.82 -4.20
C ALA A 45 12.32 -16.76 -4.56
N LYS A 46 12.82 -15.61 -5.01
CA LYS A 46 14.23 -15.39 -5.37
C LYS A 46 15.00 -14.65 -4.28
N GLU A 47 14.30 -14.08 -3.32
CA GLU A 47 14.84 -13.43 -2.13
C GLU A 47 13.90 -13.59 -0.93
N ASP A 48 14.39 -13.28 0.27
CA ASP A 48 13.61 -13.33 1.50
C ASP A 48 12.64 -12.14 1.58
N GLY A 49 11.39 -12.38 2.00
CA GLY A 49 10.42 -11.30 2.12
C GLY A 49 9.07 -11.71 2.67
N VAL A 50 8.14 -10.76 2.68
CA VAL A 50 6.74 -10.93 3.10
C VAL A 50 5.87 -10.96 1.84
N ILE A 51 5.06 -12.00 1.70
CA ILE A 51 4.20 -12.16 0.53
C ILE A 51 2.92 -11.33 0.67
N ALA A 52 2.55 -10.65 -0.42
CA ALA A 52 1.27 -9.96 -0.56
C ALA A 52 0.80 -9.99 -2.01
N GLY A 53 -0.46 -10.40 -2.24
CA GLY A 53 -1.09 -10.41 -3.55
C GLY A 53 -1.23 -11.79 -4.20
N MET A 54 -1.19 -12.88 -3.44
CA MET A 54 -1.39 -14.24 -3.97
C MET A 54 -2.76 -14.40 -4.65
N ASP A 55 -3.83 -13.84 -4.07
CA ASP A 55 -5.14 -13.83 -4.71
C ASP A 55 -5.16 -13.04 -6.04
N VAL A 56 -4.41 -11.92 -6.10
CA VAL A 56 -4.28 -11.11 -7.31
C VAL A 56 -3.51 -11.86 -8.39
N TYR A 57 -2.39 -12.49 -8.01
CA TYR A 57 -1.61 -13.35 -8.88
C TYR A 57 -2.47 -14.47 -9.51
N ALA A 58 -3.21 -15.21 -8.69
CA ALA A 58 -4.10 -16.26 -9.17
C ALA A 58 -5.22 -15.70 -10.07
N ARG A 59 -5.74 -14.51 -9.73
CA ARG A 59 -6.83 -13.88 -10.47
C ARG A 59 -6.45 -13.50 -11.89
N VAL A 60 -5.17 -13.15 -12.14
CA VAL A 60 -4.67 -12.88 -13.50
C VAL A 60 -4.90 -14.10 -14.41
N PHE A 61 -4.50 -15.28 -13.98
CA PHE A 61 -4.69 -16.51 -14.75
C PHE A 61 -6.17 -16.87 -14.90
N LYS A 62 -6.95 -16.74 -13.83
CA LYS A 62 -8.39 -17.01 -13.84
C LYS A 62 -9.20 -16.07 -14.75
N LEU A 63 -8.71 -14.87 -14.99
CA LEU A 63 -9.33 -13.94 -15.94
C LEU A 63 -9.02 -14.28 -17.40
N LEU A 64 -7.93 -14.97 -17.67
CA LEU A 64 -7.59 -15.48 -18.99
C LEU A 64 -8.29 -16.81 -19.26
N ASP A 65 -8.31 -17.71 -18.27
CA ASP A 65 -8.98 -19.02 -18.34
C ASP A 65 -9.43 -19.47 -16.95
N GLU A 66 -10.73 -19.56 -16.74
CA GLU A 66 -11.33 -19.97 -15.44
C GLU A 66 -10.95 -21.41 -15.05
N SER A 67 -10.57 -22.27 -16.01
CA SER A 67 -10.17 -23.65 -15.75
C SER A 67 -8.79 -23.81 -15.14
N MET A 68 -7.96 -22.75 -15.10
CA MET A 68 -6.62 -22.80 -14.49
C MET A 68 -6.67 -23.26 -13.04
N GLU A 69 -5.78 -24.16 -12.65
CA GLU A 69 -5.66 -24.68 -11.30
C GLU A 69 -4.45 -24.03 -10.60
N ILE A 70 -4.65 -23.44 -9.43
CA ILE A 70 -3.57 -22.79 -8.65
C ILE A 70 -3.52 -23.43 -7.25
N GLU A 71 -2.45 -24.17 -6.99
CA GLU A 71 -2.15 -24.73 -5.67
C GLU A 71 -1.20 -23.78 -4.95
N MET A 72 -1.66 -23.15 -3.85
CA MET A 72 -0.88 -22.20 -3.07
C MET A 72 -0.25 -22.88 -1.86
N PHE A 73 1.05 -22.65 -1.64
CA PHE A 73 1.82 -23.15 -0.48
C PHE A 73 2.14 -22.04 0.52
N CYS A 74 1.89 -20.79 0.18
CA CYS A 74 1.95 -19.64 1.08
C CYS A 74 0.78 -18.69 0.85
N HIS A 75 0.55 -17.80 1.82
CA HIS A 75 -0.55 -16.85 1.85
C HIS A 75 -0.04 -15.44 2.13
N ASP A 76 -0.90 -14.45 1.89
CA ASP A 76 -0.57 -13.06 2.19
C ASP A 76 -0.24 -12.88 3.68
N GLY A 77 0.92 -12.29 3.96
CA GLY A 77 1.46 -12.09 5.31
C GLY A 77 2.54 -13.09 5.72
N ASP A 78 2.67 -14.22 5.03
CA ASP A 78 3.71 -15.21 5.29
C ASP A 78 5.10 -14.65 4.91
N GLU A 79 6.10 -15.02 5.70
CA GLU A 79 7.51 -14.77 5.40
C GLU A 79 8.06 -15.96 4.59
N VAL A 80 8.66 -15.67 3.44
CA VAL A 80 9.31 -16.68 2.59
C VAL A 80 10.82 -16.47 2.57
N LYS A 81 11.53 -17.55 2.24
CA LYS A 81 12.97 -17.58 2.02
C LYS A 81 13.29 -17.77 0.55
N LYS A 82 14.45 -17.29 0.13
CA LYS A 82 14.98 -17.55 -1.21
C LYS A 82 14.98 -19.06 -1.51
N GLY A 83 14.31 -19.47 -2.58
CA GLY A 83 14.18 -20.85 -3.04
C GLY A 83 12.86 -21.51 -2.63
N ASP A 84 12.05 -20.89 -1.79
CA ASP A 84 10.76 -21.47 -1.39
C ASP A 84 9.80 -21.58 -2.59
N LEU A 85 9.13 -22.73 -2.69
CA LEU A 85 8.05 -22.96 -3.61
C LEU A 85 6.76 -22.34 -3.03
N MET A 86 6.26 -21.31 -3.72
CA MET A 86 5.13 -20.51 -3.24
C MET A 86 3.79 -21.01 -3.80
N ALA A 87 3.78 -21.47 -5.05
CA ALA A 87 2.59 -22.02 -5.70
C ALA A 87 2.99 -22.91 -6.88
N LYS A 88 2.04 -23.76 -7.32
CA LYS A 88 2.02 -24.41 -8.63
C LYS A 88 0.81 -23.95 -9.40
N VAL A 89 1.02 -23.61 -10.67
CA VAL A 89 -0.06 -23.22 -11.58
C VAL A 89 -0.13 -24.23 -12.73
N THR A 90 -1.30 -24.77 -12.95
CA THR A 90 -1.53 -25.83 -13.96
C THR A 90 -2.66 -25.44 -14.89
N GLY A 91 -2.48 -25.57 -16.19
CA GLY A 91 -3.48 -25.29 -17.22
C GLY A 91 -2.89 -25.19 -18.63
N ASP A 92 -3.53 -24.47 -19.53
CA ASP A 92 -3.02 -24.24 -20.89
C ASP A 92 -1.69 -23.48 -20.82
N ILE A 93 -0.62 -24.06 -21.40
CA ILE A 93 0.73 -23.45 -21.43
C ILE A 93 0.68 -22.04 -22.05
N ARG A 94 -0.18 -21.77 -23.01
CA ARG A 94 -0.34 -20.44 -23.63
C ARG A 94 -0.81 -19.41 -22.61
N VAL A 95 -1.77 -19.79 -21.76
CA VAL A 95 -2.27 -18.94 -20.66
C VAL A 95 -1.16 -18.71 -19.62
N LEU A 96 -0.41 -19.78 -19.26
CA LEU A 96 0.72 -19.67 -18.32
C LEU A 96 1.77 -18.67 -18.82
N LEU A 97 2.15 -18.76 -20.09
CA LEU A 97 3.18 -17.88 -20.70
C LEU A 97 2.68 -16.43 -20.85
N SER A 98 1.48 -16.25 -21.41
CA SER A 98 0.94 -14.91 -21.67
C SER A 98 0.54 -14.15 -20.40
N GLY A 99 0.14 -14.85 -19.33
CA GLY A 99 -0.25 -14.23 -18.05
C GLY A 99 0.90 -13.99 -17.09
N GLU A 100 2.06 -14.64 -17.30
CA GLU A 100 3.20 -14.65 -16.37
C GLU A 100 3.64 -13.23 -15.96
N ARG A 101 3.87 -12.34 -16.93
CA ARG A 101 4.47 -11.04 -16.64
C ARG A 101 3.55 -10.15 -15.82
N VAL A 102 2.28 -10.06 -16.18
CA VAL A 102 1.29 -9.27 -15.46
C VAL A 102 1.08 -9.82 -14.05
N ALA A 103 0.99 -11.15 -13.89
CA ALA A 103 0.83 -11.81 -12.59
C ALA A 103 2.04 -11.53 -11.68
N LEU A 104 3.26 -11.68 -12.19
CA LEU A 104 4.49 -11.40 -11.44
C LEU A 104 4.63 -9.91 -11.10
N ASN A 105 4.29 -9.00 -11.99
CA ASN A 105 4.41 -7.57 -11.73
C ASN A 105 3.56 -7.13 -10.52
N TYR A 106 2.31 -7.60 -10.43
CA TYR A 106 1.48 -7.34 -9.26
C TYR A 106 2.04 -7.99 -7.99
N LEU A 107 2.38 -9.28 -8.04
CA LEU A 107 2.85 -10.02 -6.87
C LEU A 107 4.18 -9.46 -6.33
N GLN A 108 5.15 -9.20 -7.22
CA GLN A 108 6.45 -8.62 -6.86
C GLN A 108 6.30 -7.24 -6.25
N ARG A 109 5.47 -6.37 -6.84
CA ARG A 109 5.21 -5.03 -6.32
C ARG A 109 4.56 -5.05 -4.96
N MET A 110 3.49 -5.82 -4.80
CA MET A 110 2.75 -5.92 -3.54
C MET A 110 3.61 -6.55 -2.44
N SER A 111 4.32 -7.62 -2.74
CA SER A 111 5.21 -8.28 -1.77
C SER A 111 6.39 -7.38 -1.37
N GLY A 112 6.92 -6.59 -2.30
CA GLY A 112 7.96 -5.61 -2.01
C GLY A 112 7.48 -4.54 -1.03
N ILE A 113 6.27 -4.00 -1.24
CA ILE A 113 5.64 -3.04 -0.33
C ILE A 113 5.42 -3.66 1.07
N ALA A 114 4.89 -4.89 1.14
CA ALA A 114 4.66 -5.58 2.40
C ALA A 114 5.98 -5.83 3.15
N THR A 115 7.02 -6.28 2.43
CA THR A 115 8.37 -6.51 2.99
C THR A 115 8.98 -5.22 3.54
N TYR A 116 8.92 -4.14 2.76
CA TYR A 116 9.43 -2.84 3.19
C TYR A 116 8.66 -2.31 4.40
N THR A 117 7.32 -2.37 4.36
CA THR A 117 6.45 -1.95 5.47
C THR A 117 6.76 -2.73 6.74
N ARG A 118 6.92 -4.07 6.67
CA ARG A 118 7.30 -4.92 7.79
C ARG A 118 8.65 -4.49 8.38
N SER A 119 9.62 -4.21 7.52
CA SER A 119 10.96 -3.79 7.95
C SER A 119 10.97 -2.41 8.64
N VAL A 120 10.10 -1.49 8.20
CA VAL A 120 9.93 -0.17 8.82
C VAL A 120 9.14 -0.27 10.14
N GLY A 121 8.07 -1.06 10.15
CA GLY A 121 7.24 -1.29 11.34
C GLY A 121 8.01 -1.89 12.50
N LYS A 122 8.94 -2.82 12.22
CA LYS A 122 9.84 -3.41 13.25
C LYS A 122 10.66 -2.34 14.00
N LEU A 123 10.99 -1.21 13.37
CA LEU A 123 11.71 -0.10 14.03
C LEU A 123 10.84 0.69 15.02
N LEU A 124 9.52 0.55 14.94
CA LEU A 124 8.55 1.20 15.83
C LEU A 124 7.98 0.26 16.89
N GLU A 125 8.36 -1.02 16.89
CA GLU A 125 7.84 -1.99 17.85
C GLU A 125 8.06 -1.53 19.31
N GLY A 126 6.99 -1.60 20.13
CA GLY A 126 7.00 -1.20 21.53
C GLY A 126 6.96 0.30 21.80
N SER A 127 6.88 1.17 20.76
CA SER A 127 6.77 2.62 20.93
C SER A 127 5.35 3.13 21.15
N GLY A 128 4.33 2.33 20.79
CA GLY A 128 2.93 2.78 20.73
C GLY A 128 2.58 3.57 19.48
N VAL A 129 3.55 3.94 18.62
CA VAL A 129 3.34 4.72 17.40
C VAL A 129 2.81 3.82 16.27
N THR A 130 1.72 4.22 15.63
CA THR A 130 1.14 3.51 14.49
C THR A 130 1.72 4.01 13.17
N LEU A 131 2.25 3.09 12.34
CA LEU A 131 2.77 3.40 11.01
C LEU A 131 1.63 3.48 9.99
N LEU A 132 1.53 4.61 9.28
CA LEU A 132 0.54 4.86 8.24
C LEU A 132 1.17 4.98 6.85
N ASP A 133 0.41 4.58 5.84
CA ASP A 133 0.67 4.95 4.44
C ASP A 133 0.19 6.39 4.13
N THR A 134 0.21 6.74 2.87
CA THR A 134 -0.29 8.04 2.36
C THR A 134 -1.09 7.84 1.06
N ARG A 135 -1.49 8.96 0.42
CA ARG A 135 -2.04 8.96 -0.95
C ARG A 135 -0.95 9.03 -2.05
N LYS A 136 0.34 8.98 -1.69
CA LYS A 136 1.47 8.96 -2.63
C LYS A 136 1.64 7.55 -3.21
N THR A 137 0.61 7.06 -3.91
CA THR A 137 0.56 5.75 -4.56
C THR A 137 0.70 5.90 -6.07
N THR A 138 1.14 4.82 -6.75
CA THR A 138 1.11 4.74 -8.20
C THR A 138 -0.33 4.94 -8.71
N PRO A 139 -0.58 5.82 -9.70
CA PRO A 139 -1.91 5.99 -10.27
C PRO A 139 -2.54 4.63 -10.64
N ASN A 140 -3.83 4.49 -10.33
CA ASN A 140 -4.63 3.26 -10.49
C ASN A 140 -4.20 2.05 -9.65
N CYS A 141 -3.02 2.05 -9.00
CA CYS A 141 -2.54 0.92 -8.20
C CYS A 141 -2.86 1.04 -6.69
N ARG A 142 -3.60 2.08 -6.25
CA ARG A 142 -3.85 2.34 -4.83
C ARG A 142 -4.48 1.20 -4.07
N VAL A 143 -5.42 0.47 -4.68
CA VAL A 143 -6.08 -0.68 -4.06
C VAL A 143 -5.08 -1.79 -3.71
N PHE A 144 -4.11 -2.02 -4.57
CA PHE A 144 -3.05 -3.02 -4.38
C PHE A 144 -2.03 -2.55 -3.34
N GLU A 145 -1.53 -1.32 -3.49
CA GLU A 145 -0.46 -0.78 -2.65
C GLU A 145 -0.90 -0.59 -1.19
N LYS A 146 -2.10 -0.03 -0.96
CA LYS A 146 -2.65 0.11 0.39
C LYS A 146 -3.00 -1.24 1.04
N TYR A 147 -3.44 -2.20 0.27
CA TYR A 147 -3.63 -3.57 0.75
C TYR A 147 -2.29 -4.18 1.19
N ALA A 148 -1.24 -4.04 0.39
CA ALA A 148 0.09 -4.55 0.69
C ALA A 148 0.71 -3.92 1.94
N VAL A 149 0.49 -2.61 2.18
CA VAL A 149 0.90 -1.95 3.44
C VAL A 149 0.26 -2.62 4.64
N ARG A 150 -1.04 -2.94 4.58
CA ARG A 150 -1.73 -3.65 5.68
C ARG A 150 -1.18 -5.05 5.91
N VAL A 151 -0.90 -5.79 4.84
CA VAL A 151 -0.28 -7.13 4.91
C VAL A 151 1.09 -7.05 5.56
N GLY A 152 1.86 -5.99 5.28
CA GLY A 152 3.15 -5.71 5.90
C GLY A 152 3.06 -5.30 7.38
N GLY A 153 1.85 -5.07 7.93
CA GLY A 153 1.63 -4.69 9.33
C GLY A 153 1.50 -3.17 9.56
N GLY A 154 1.48 -2.35 8.51
CA GLY A 154 1.11 -0.95 8.58
C GLY A 154 -0.41 -0.74 8.60
N CYS A 155 -0.83 0.50 8.82
CA CYS A 155 -2.21 0.93 8.75
C CYS A 155 -2.42 1.87 7.56
N ASN A 156 -3.66 1.99 7.11
CA ASN A 156 -3.99 2.92 6.04
C ASN A 156 -4.42 4.28 6.58
N HIS A 157 -3.83 5.35 6.08
CA HIS A 157 -4.38 6.70 6.10
C HIS A 157 -5.57 6.77 5.13
N ARG A 158 -6.32 7.87 5.09
CA ARG A 158 -7.47 8.06 4.19
C ARG A 158 -7.19 7.51 2.79
N TYR A 159 -8.15 6.78 2.25
CA TYR A 159 -8.01 6.12 0.95
C TYR A 159 -8.02 7.13 -0.21
N ASN A 160 -8.93 8.11 -0.15
CA ASN A 160 -9.11 9.12 -1.19
C ASN A 160 -9.60 10.46 -0.58
N LEU A 161 -9.97 11.41 -1.42
CA LEU A 161 -10.44 12.73 -0.99
C LEU A 161 -11.82 12.70 -0.33
N SER A 162 -12.61 11.65 -0.56
CA SER A 162 -13.94 11.49 0.02
C SER A 162 -13.95 10.76 1.36
N ASP A 163 -12.82 10.15 1.76
CA ASP A 163 -12.76 9.30 2.94
C ASP A 163 -12.60 10.07 4.26
N GLY A 164 -11.79 11.13 4.27
CA GLY A 164 -11.56 11.96 5.45
C GLY A 164 -11.12 13.37 5.07
N VAL A 165 -11.32 14.32 6.00
CA VAL A 165 -10.86 15.70 5.83
C VAL A 165 -9.39 15.78 6.23
N LEU A 166 -8.55 16.38 5.37
CA LEU A 166 -7.18 16.78 5.66
C LEU A 166 -6.97 18.16 5.07
N LEU A 167 -6.85 19.15 5.97
CA LEU A 167 -6.61 20.54 5.65
C LEU A 167 -5.11 20.78 5.59
N LYS A 168 -4.63 21.24 4.43
CA LYS A 168 -3.22 21.52 4.15
C LYS A 168 -2.98 23.02 4.02
N ASP A 169 -1.71 23.43 3.91
CA ASP A 169 -1.25 24.78 3.71
C ASP A 169 -2.12 25.58 2.74
N ASN A 170 -2.37 25.04 1.55
CA ASN A 170 -3.19 25.70 0.53
C ASN A 170 -4.67 25.82 0.92
N HIS A 171 -5.22 24.87 1.69
CA HIS A 171 -6.58 24.97 2.22
C HIS A 171 -6.66 26.06 3.30
N ILE A 172 -5.66 26.13 4.17
CA ILE A 172 -5.56 27.16 5.22
C ILE A 172 -5.42 28.53 4.59
N GLY A 173 -4.54 28.69 3.58
CA GLY A 173 -4.37 29.92 2.83
C GLY A 173 -5.66 30.38 2.14
N ALA A 174 -6.40 29.47 1.53
CA ALA A 174 -7.67 29.76 0.88
C ALA A 174 -8.78 30.16 1.88
N ALA A 175 -8.82 29.55 3.07
CA ALA A 175 -9.77 29.89 4.12
C ALA A 175 -9.40 31.17 4.89
N GLY A 176 -8.10 31.53 4.90
CA GLY A 176 -7.53 32.71 5.55
C GLY A 176 -6.98 32.48 6.97
N SER A 177 -7.31 31.36 7.64
CA SER A 177 -6.70 30.92 8.92
C SER A 177 -7.03 29.46 9.21
N ILE A 178 -6.30 28.84 10.13
CA ILE A 178 -6.55 27.48 10.64
C ILE A 178 -7.95 27.39 11.27
N THR A 179 -8.31 28.33 12.12
CA THR A 179 -9.61 28.39 12.79
C THR A 179 -10.76 28.41 11.78
N LYS A 180 -10.67 29.26 10.75
CA LYS A 180 -11.71 29.33 9.70
C LYS A 180 -11.77 28.05 8.89
N ALA A 181 -10.62 27.48 8.51
CA ALA A 181 -10.56 26.24 7.75
C ALA A 181 -11.25 25.10 8.50
N ILE A 182 -10.97 24.92 9.80
CA ILE A 182 -11.60 23.90 10.65
C ILE A 182 -13.10 24.16 10.81
N GLN A 183 -13.53 25.42 11.05
CA GLN A 183 -14.95 25.76 11.18
C GLN A 183 -15.74 25.46 9.89
N MET A 184 -15.18 25.83 8.73
CA MET A 184 -15.80 25.54 7.43
C MET A 184 -15.86 24.05 7.18
N ALA A 185 -14.81 23.28 7.53
CA ALA A 185 -14.80 21.82 7.41
C ALA A 185 -15.86 21.18 8.32
N LYS A 186 -15.98 21.62 9.58
CA LYS A 186 -17.03 21.12 10.51
C LYS A 186 -18.45 21.41 10.01
N ALA A 187 -18.66 22.55 9.36
CA ALA A 187 -19.98 22.91 8.82
C ALA A 187 -20.34 22.10 7.55
N TYR A 188 -19.37 21.70 6.78
CA TYR A 188 -19.56 21.03 5.48
C TYR A 188 -19.49 19.49 5.55
N ALA A 189 -18.52 18.95 6.27
CA ALA A 189 -18.26 17.50 6.29
C ALA A 189 -19.32 16.77 7.13
N PRO A 190 -19.66 15.51 6.77
CA PRO A 190 -20.47 14.65 7.63
C PRO A 190 -19.86 14.51 9.03
N PHE A 191 -20.68 14.56 10.08
CA PHE A 191 -20.24 14.57 11.48
C PHE A 191 -19.33 13.38 11.88
N VAL A 192 -19.44 12.24 11.17
CA VAL A 192 -18.63 11.04 11.40
C VAL A 192 -17.18 11.15 10.90
N ARG A 193 -16.85 12.19 10.12
CA ARG A 193 -15.50 12.36 9.57
C ARG A 193 -14.64 13.18 10.51
N LYS A 194 -13.48 12.62 10.84
CA LYS A 194 -12.43 13.36 11.55
C LYS A 194 -11.88 14.49 10.66
N ILE A 195 -11.53 15.60 11.31
CA ILE A 195 -10.84 16.72 10.69
C ILE A 195 -9.39 16.70 11.13
N GLU A 196 -8.54 16.45 10.18
CA GLU A 196 -7.10 16.52 10.30
C GLU A 196 -6.57 17.81 9.71
N ILE A 197 -5.57 18.42 10.34
CA ILE A 197 -4.93 19.63 9.87
C ILE A 197 -3.41 19.54 9.95
N GLU A 198 -2.75 20.01 8.90
CA GLU A 198 -1.29 20.09 8.79
C GLU A 198 -0.80 21.39 9.44
N THR A 199 0.22 21.30 10.30
CA THR A 199 0.83 22.40 11.02
C THR A 199 2.34 22.34 10.92
N GLU A 200 2.99 23.51 10.79
CA GLU A 200 4.44 23.65 10.64
C GLU A 200 5.08 24.42 11.81
N THR A 201 4.28 25.11 12.66
CA THR A 201 4.77 25.89 13.82
C THR A 201 3.96 25.59 15.08
N LEU A 202 4.54 25.90 16.25
CA LEU A 202 3.87 25.72 17.53
C LEU A 202 2.64 26.64 17.68
N GLU A 203 2.68 27.86 17.11
CA GLU A 203 1.56 28.78 17.09
C GLU A 203 0.37 28.18 16.30
N GLN A 204 0.64 27.55 15.15
CA GLN A 204 -0.37 26.84 14.38
C GLN A 204 -0.94 25.64 15.15
N VAL A 205 -0.11 24.90 15.90
CA VAL A 205 -0.56 23.81 16.76
C VAL A 205 -1.55 24.31 17.82
N VAL A 206 -1.24 25.43 18.50
CA VAL A 206 -2.13 26.03 19.50
C VAL A 206 -3.46 26.43 18.86
N GLU A 207 -3.43 27.13 17.71
CA GLU A 207 -4.64 27.53 16.97
C GLU A 207 -5.48 26.30 16.56
N ALA A 208 -4.85 25.24 16.07
CA ALA A 208 -5.54 24.00 15.66
C ALA A 208 -6.22 23.30 16.84
N VAL A 209 -5.57 23.26 18.01
CA VAL A 209 -6.14 22.71 19.25
C VAL A 209 -7.35 23.52 19.70
N GLU A 210 -7.23 24.85 19.75
CA GLU A 210 -8.31 25.78 20.18
C GLU A 210 -9.51 25.72 19.22
N ALA A 211 -9.27 25.55 17.90
CA ALA A 211 -10.30 25.36 16.89
C ALA A 211 -10.94 23.97 16.95
N GLY A 212 -10.37 23.02 17.71
CA GLY A 212 -10.86 21.68 17.92
C GLY A 212 -10.70 20.77 16.70
N ALA A 213 -9.47 20.68 16.17
CA ALA A 213 -9.08 19.64 15.22
C ALA A 213 -9.13 18.26 15.90
N ASP A 214 -9.50 17.21 15.16
CA ASP A 214 -9.47 15.84 15.68
C ASP A 214 -8.08 15.22 15.61
N ILE A 215 -7.31 15.58 14.57
CA ILE A 215 -5.94 15.12 14.33
C ILE A 215 -5.09 16.34 13.94
N ILE A 216 -3.92 16.48 14.55
CA ILE A 216 -2.94 17.52 14.23
C ILE A 216 -1.70 16.85 13.66
N MET A 217 -1.44 17.12 12.37
CA MET A 217 -0.24 16.65 11.70
C MET A 217 0.89 17.66 11.90
N LEU A 218 2.01 17.17 12.44
CA LEU A 218 3.25 17.91 12.66
C LEU A 218 4.14 17.69 11.43
N ASP A 219 4.07 18.61 10.44
CA ASP A 219 4.75 18.42 9.16
C ASP A 219 6.13 19.08 9.17
N ASN A 220 7.14 18.29 8.79
CA ASN A 220 8.54 18.72 8.66
C ASN A 220 9.14 19.40 9.92
N MET A 221 8.62 19.17 11.12
CA MET A 221 9.16 19.68 12.38
C MET A 221 10.35 18.86 12.86
N THR A 222 11.26 19.47 13.63
CA THR A 222 12.33 18.72 14.30
C THR A 222 11.77 17.89 15.47
N PRO A 223 12.44 16.79 15.89
CA PRO A 223 11.99 15.98 17.02
C PRO A 223 11.75 16.80 18.31
N GLU A 224 12.58 17.82 18.56
CA GLU A 224 12.49 18.70 19.74
C GLU A 224 11.22 19.56 19.68
N VAL A 225 10.89 20.10 18.51
CA VAL A 225 9.68 20.90 18.29
C VAL A 225 8.44 19.99 18.35
N MET A 226 8.50 18.79 17.79
CA MET A 226 7.40 17.83 17.90
C MET A 226 7.09 17.43 19.35
N LYS A 227 8.10 17.22 20.19
CA LYS A 227 7.90 16.96 21.64
C LYS A 227 7.19 18.12 22.34
N GLN A 228 7.54 19.35 21.99
CA GLN A 228 6.84 20.54 22.50
C GLN A 228 5.39 20.61 22.00
N ALA A 229 5.17 20.31 20.71
CA ALA A 229 3.83 20.26 20.12
C ALA A 229 2.94 19.20 20.81
N VAL A 230 3.46 17.99 21.01
CA VAL A 230 2.74 16.92 21.73
C VAL A 230 2.37 17.36 23.15
N ALA A 231 3.29 18.01 23.87
CA ALA A 231 3.01 18.54 25.20
C ALA A 231 1.95 19.67 25.18
N LEU A 232 1.97 20.54 24.17
CA LEU A 232 0.95 21.59 23.98
C LEU A 232 -0.42 21.01 23.63
N ILE A 233 -0.47 19.94 22.84
CA ILE A 233 -1.72 19.27 22.47
C ILE A 233 -2.35 18.59 23.68
N ASP A 234 -1.54 17.98 24.56
CA ASP A 234 -1.94 17.39 25.83
C ASP A 234 -3.19 16.48 25.73
N GLY A 235 -3.18 15.58 24.75
CA GLY A 235 -4.26 14.62 24.50
C GLY A 235 -5.58 15.18 23.97
N ARG A 236 -5.67 16.49 23.67
CA ARG A 236 -6.87 17.15 23.16
C ARG A 236 -7.17 16.82 21.69
N ALA A 237 -6.17 16.38 20.95
CA ALA A 237 -6.25 15.85 19.59
C ALA A 237 -5.28 14.69 19.43
N GLN A 238 -5.52 13.83 18.43
CA GLN A 238 -4.52 12.85 18.02
C GLN A 238 -3.38 13.54 17.26
N THR A 239 -2.20 12.96 17.31
CA THR A 239 -0.98 13.55 16.74
C THR A 239 -0.41 12.67 15.63
N GLU A 240 -0.06 13.28 14.49
CA GLU A 240 0.63 12.61 13.40
C GLU A 240 1.96 13.31 13.10
N CYS A 241 3.03 12.51 12.98
CA CYS A 241 4.31 13.00 12.44
C CYS A 241 4.36 12.72 10.94
N SER A 242 4.68 13.73 10.14
CA SER A 242 4.83 13.66 8.69
C SER A 242 6.06 14.44 8.21
N GLY A 243 6.43 14.23 6.93
CA GLY A 243 7.55 14.91 6.29
C GLY A 243 8.83 14.06 6.20
N ASN A 244 9.16 13.64 4.97
CA ASN A 244 10.40 12.90 4.64
C ASN A 244 10.74 11.70 5.54
N ILE A 245 9.71 10.98 5.99
CA ILE A 245 9.87 9.79 6.85
C ILE A 245 10.32 8.60 6.00
N THR A 246 11.49 8.05 6.35
CA THR A 246 12.09 6.87 5.72
C THR A 246 12.55 5.87 6.77
N LYS A 247 12.97 4.68 6.34
CA LYS A 247 13.50 3.64 7.24
C LYS A 247 14.70 4.12 8.04
N GLU A 248 15.52 5.02 7.49
CA GLU A 248 16.75 5.51 8.10
C GLU A 248 16.49 6.48 9.25
N ASN A 249 15.36 7.20 9.24
CA ASN A 249 15.07 8.25 10.22
C ASN A 249 13.90 7.93 11.17
N ILE A 250 13.06 6.96 10.85
CA ILE A 250 11.83 6.67 11.59
C ILE A 250 12.09 6.26 13.05
N ALA A 251 13.22 5.66 13.35
CA ALA A 251 13.55 5.27 14.72
C ALA A 251 13.57 6.46 15.71
N ARG A 252 13.81 7.68 15.23
CA ARG A 252 13.80 8.91 16.03
C ARG A 252 12.41 9.30 16.52
N ILE A 253 11.36 8.79 15.84
CA ILE A 253 9.96 9.11 16.16
C ILE A 253 9.50 8.38 17.43
N ARG A 254 10.12 7.23 17.78
CA ARG A 254 9.74 6.39 18.92
C ARG A 254 9.61 7.15 20.25
N GLU A 255 10.43 8.18 20.45
CA GLU A 255 10.54 8.89 21.73
C GLU A 255 9.82 10.25 21.72
N ILE A 256 9.11 10.58 20.64
CA ILE A 256 8.42 11.87 20.50
C ILE A 256 7.09 11.84 21.26
N GLY A 257 6.39 10.67 21.24
CA GLY A 257 5.09 10.50 21.89
C GLY A 257 3.90 10.84 20.97
N VAL A 258 4.10 10.83 19.64
CA VAL A 258 3.00 10.94 18.67
C VAL A 258 2.22 9.63 18.57
N ASP A 259 0.93 9.73 18.18
CA ASP A 259 0.08 8.56 17.98
C ASP A 259 0.37 7.86 16.63
N PHE A 260 0.65 8.66 15.60
CA PHE A 260 0.82 8.18 14.23
C PHE A 260 2.10 8.72 13.59
N VAL A 261 2.63 7.96 12.65
CA VAL A 261 3.65 8.42 11.70
C VAL A 261 3.27 7.98 10.30
N SER A 262 3.18 8.92 9.36
CA SER A 262 2.90 8.59 7.95
C SER A 262 4.16 8.65 7.09
N SER A 263 4.29 7.68 6.18
CA SER A 263 5.40 7.61 5.24
C SER A 263 4.93 7.27 3.82
N GLY A 264 5.17 8.18 2.89
CA GLY A 264 4.96 7.93 1.46
C GLY A 264 5.94 6.89 0.89
N ALA A 265 7.11 6.74 1.51
CA ALA A 265 8.14 5.79 1.09
C ALA A 265 7.66 4.33 1.10
N LEU A 266 6.66 4.00 1.94
CA LEU A 266 6.06 2.67 1.98
C LEU A 266 5.52 2.24 0.62
N THR A 267 5.07 3.18 -0.19
CA THR A 267 4.47 2.92 -1.50
C THR A 267 5.32 3.42 -2.66
N HIS A 268 5.76 4.67 -2.67
CA HIS A 268 6.47 5.22 -3.84
C HIS A 268 7.96 4.83 -3.94
N SER A 269 8.59 4.34 -2.85
CA SER A 269 10.03 4.00 -2.82
C SER A 269 10.32 2.56 -2.39
N ALA A 270 9.30 1.75 -2.09
CA ALA A 270 9.51 0.33 -1.79
C ALA A 270 10.05 -0.41 -3.03
N PRO A 271 11.15 -1.18 -2.91
CA PRO A 271 11.60 -2.05 -3.98
C PRO A 271 10.58 -3.17 -4.23
N ILE A 272 10.66 -3.82 -5.38
CA ILE A 272 9.93 -5.07 -5.62
C ILE A 272 10.59 -6.21 -4.84
N LEU A 273 9.85 -7.30 -4.57
CA LEU A 273 10.40 -8.58 -4.12
C LEU A 273 10.65 -9.45 -5.36
N ASP A 274 11.87 -10.00 -5.50
CA ASP A 274 12.17 -10.84 -6.66
C ASP A 274 11.50 -12.21 -6.53
N ILE A 275 10.62 -12.53 -7.50
CA ILE A 275 9.85 -13.77 -7.60
C ILE A 275 9.85 -14.21 -9.06
N SER A 276 9.90 -15.50 -9.34
CA SER A 276 9.88 -16.00 -10.72
C SER A 276 9.05 -17.27 -10.89
N MET A 277 8.49 -17.45 -12.09
CA MET A 277 7.93 -18.70 -12.55
C MET A 277 9.03 -19.54 -13.21
N LYS A 278 9.15 -20.81 -12.85
CA LYS A 278 10.21 -21.73 -13.29
C LYS A 278 9.66 -23.15 -13.53
N ASN A 279 10.49 -23.98 -14.17
CA ASN A 279 10.19 -25.40 -14.34
C ASN A 279 8.91 -25.69 -15.14
N LEU A 280 8.56 -24.82 -16.10
CA LEU A 280 7.41 -25.10 -16.99
C LEU A 280 7.63 -26.38 -17.76
N HIS A 281 6.66 -27.31 -17.70
CA HIS A 281 6.65 -28.55 -18.46
C HIS A 281 5.22 -29.02 -18.76
N ALA A 282 5.04 -29.78 -19.83
CA ALA A 282 3.77 -30.43 -20.18
C ALA A 282 3.42 -31.57 -19.21
N VAL A 283 2.12 -31.73 -18.92
CA VAL A 283 1.58 -32.78 -18.04
C VAL A 283 0.44 -33.55 -18.71
#